data_26846f6192f80420d2fa5eb26078ff12
#
_entry.id   26846f6192f80420d2fa5eb26078ff12
#
_cell.length_a   1.000
_cell.length_b   1.000
_cell.length_c   1.000
_cell.angle_alpha   90.00
_cell.angle_beta   90.00
_cell.angle_gamma   90.00
#
_symmetry.space_group_name_H-M   'P 1'
#
loop_
_entity.id
_entity.type
_entity.pdbx_description
1 polymer ?
#
loop_
_entity_poly.entity_id
_entity_poly.type
_entity_poly.pdbx_seq_one_letter_code
_entity_poly.pdbx_strand_id
1 'polypeptide(L)'
;MKLVQVSDKKTNDAFISVTRLIYAQDKNYIPHIRQDIEKVFDPKKNKLFKLGGKCERWVLFGEKGEAIGRVAAFVNPKTVNAGMHPVGGMGFFECIDNSDAAIMLMNACKEWLVNEGVLGMDGPINFGERDQFWGLLTENFTGKPSYGLNYNPPYYQKFFEQYGFREYFKQLVFWRDLQIPAQEIFVKKADIVSSNSEFSVKGMRGVSHAKIASYFLEVYNSAWGGHEGFKSMRIEQARSIIKSMNVIMDPDILIFAFMGEKPIGFYLSIPELNEFFVHVNGNLNWWGKLKFMYQLKFKKRHTMLGIVFGVSKEYQGKGVEGAMIKYCGEVVVPMGRYKDTILTWIGDFNPRMLKVIGNLGTELYRSLTTYRLYFDSSIPFERHPVLGERKASQNSDNQNTEEVIGNN
;
A
#
# COMPACT_ATOMS: atom_id res chain seq x y z
N MET A 1 7.33 33.63 1.23
CA MET A 1 7.25 32.24 1.74
C MET A 1 8.51 31.90 2.53
N LYS A 2 8.43 31.08 3.60
CA LYS A 2 9.56 30.66 4.45
C LYS A 2 9.53 29.16 4.69
N LEU A 3 10.56 28.45 4.23
CA LEU A 3 10.75 27.02 4.51
C LEU A 3 11.41 26.82 5.88
N VAL A 4 10.86 25.92 6.70
CA VAL A 4 11.32 25.67 8.07
C VAL A 4 11.42 24.17 8.31
N GLN A 5 12.56 23.72 8.81
CA GLN A 5 12.79 22.32 9.22
C GLN A 5 11.95 21.98 10.46
N VAL A 6 11.42 20.75 10.50
CA VAL A 6 10.62 20.27 11.63
C VAL A 6 11.56 19.80 12.75
N SER A 7 11.72 20.60 13.77
CA SER A 7 12.65 20.32 14.89
C SER A 7 11.99 20.34 16.27
N ASP A 8 10.77 20.87 16.37
CA ASP A 8 10.06 21.04 17.65
C ASP A 8 8.57 20.69 17.54
N LYS A 9 7.87 20.80 18.66
CA LYS A 9 6.42 20.51 18.71
C LYS A 9 5.61 21.45 17.81
N LYS A 10 5.98 22.75 17.75
CA LYS A 10 5.25 23.77 16.99
C LYS A 10 5.33 23.48 15.49
N THR A 11 6.51 23.20 14.99
CA THR A 11 6.76 22.85 13.60
C THR A 11 6.17 21.48 13.25
N ASN A 12 6.20 20.51 14.18
CA ASN A 12 5.52 19.22 13.99
C ASN A 12 3.99 19.38 13.95
N ASP A 13 3.41 20.21 14.80
CA ASP A 13 1.97 20.50 14.76
C ASP A 13 1.56 21.18 13.45
N ALA A 14 2.39 22.11 12.94
CA ALA A 14 2.20 22.73 11.64
C ALA A 14 2.29 21.70 10.49
N PHE A 15 3.30 20.81 10.54
CA PHE A 15 3.45 19.71 9.56
C PHE A 15 2.20 18.83 9.47
N ILE A 16 1.58 18.50 10.61
CA ILE A 16 0.37 17.67 10.63
C ILE A 16 -0.85 18.46 10.17
N SER A 17 -0.97 19.75 10.56
CA SER A 17 -2.19 20.54 10.38
C SER A 17 -2.33 21.20 9.01
N VAL A 18 -1.29 21.25 8.19
CA VAL A 18 -1.31 21.89 6.85
C VAL A 18 -2.44 21.40 5.97
N THR A 19 -2.80 20.13 6.07
CA THR A 19 -3.89 19.53 5.32
C THR A 19 -5.24 20.16 5.59
N ARG A 20 -5.45 20.78 6.76
CA ARG A 20 -6.70 21.48 7.10
C ARG A 20 -6.94 22.69 6.19
N LEU A 21 -5.88 23.38 5.80
CA LEU A 21 -5.97 24.50 4.86
C LEU A 21 -6.27 23.99 3.44
N ILE A 22 -5.49 23.01 2.98
CA ILE A 22 -5.55 22.49 1.60
C ILE A 22 -6.90 21.86 1.30
N TYR A 23 -7.43 21.07 2.23
CA TYR A 23 -8.69 20.33 2.06
C TYR A 23 -9.90 20.99 2.74
N ALA A 24 -9.82 22.28 3.09
CA ALA A 24 -10.91 22.96 3.83
C ALA A 24 -12.27 22.91 3.13
N GLN A 25 -12.29 22.85 1.80
CA GLN A 25 -13.49 22.78 0.96
C GLN A 25 -13.79 21.38 0.40
N ASP A 26 -12.95 20.39 0.69
CA ASP A 26 -13.12 19.04 0.17
C ASP A 26 -13.92 18.16 1.14
N LYS A 27 -15.18 17.89 0.79
CA LYS A 27 -16.11 17.06 1.59
C LYS A 27 -15.72 15.59 1.63
N ASN A 28 -14.88 15.12 0.71
CA ASN A 28 -14.44 13.73 0.67
C ASN A 28 -13.17 13.49 1.50
N TYR A 29 -12.45 14.55 1.84
CA TYR A 29 -11.20 14.41 2.58
C TYR A 29 -11.43 13.84 3.98
N ILE A 30 -10.65 12.81 4.30
CA ILE A 30 -10.57 12.23 5.65
C ILE A 30 -9.11 12.33 6.11
N PRO A 31 -8.82 13.10 7.17
CA PRO A 31 -7.45 13.26 7.65
C PRO A 31 -6.84 11.93 8.06
N HIS A 32 -5.61 11.69 7.63
CA HIS A 32 -4.82 10.59 8.17
C HIS A 32 -4.68 10.72 9.70
N ILE A 33 -4.60 9.59 10.36
CA ILE A 33 -4.42 9.56 11.81
C ILE A 33 -3.03 10.11 12.16
N ARG A 34 -3.01 11.15 12.98
CA ARG A 34 -1.79 11.84 13.43
C ARG A 34 -0.74 10.85 13.96
N GLN A 35 -1.19 9.91 14.80
CA GLN A 35 -0.32 8.91 15.42
C GLN A 35 0.34 7.97 14.40
N ASP A 36 -0.33 7.70 13.28
CA ASP A 36 0.24 6.88 12.19
C ASP A 36 1.34 7.65 11.45
N ILE A 37 1.12 8.93 11.17
CA ILE A 37 2.15 9.80 10.57
C ILE A 37 3.34 9.96 11.52
N GLU A 38 3.10 10.28 12.80
CA GLU A 38 4.17 10.47 13.79
C GLU A 38 4.99 9.19 14.00
N LYS A 39 4.37 8.02 13.92
CA LYS A 39 5.05 6.72 14.00
C LYS A 39 6.11 6.54 12.92
N VAL A 40 5.88 7.05 11.71
CA VAL A 40 6.83 6.97 10.59
C VAL A 40 8.13 7.69 10.92
N PHE A 41 8.04 8.83 11.60
CA PHE A 41 9.18 9.71 11.92
C PHE A 41 9.74 9.50 13.33
N ASP A 42 9.21 8.58 14.11
CA ASP A 42 9.67 8.28 15.47
C ASP A 42 10.81 7.23 15.43
N PRO A 43 12.07 7.60 15.78
CA PRO A 43 13.18 6.66 15.76
C PRO A 43 13.02 5.45 16.70
N LYS A 44 12.17 5.57 17.72
CA LYS A 44 11.86 4.47 18.63
C LYS A 44 10.88 3.45 18.03
N LYS A 45 10.01 3.89 17.11
CA LYS A 45 8.94 3.08 16.52
C LYS A 45 9.28 2.59 15.11
N ASN A 46 9.90 3.44 14.29
CA ASN A 46 10.31 3.04 12.95
C ASN A 46 11.68 2.35 12.97
N LYS A 47 11.66 1.05 12.66
CA LYS A 47 12.86 0.21 12.69
C LYS A 47 13.91 0.60 11.64
N LEU A 48 13.55 1.35 10.62
CA LEU A 48 14.49 1.79 9.58
C LEU A 48 15.60 2.67 10.14
N PHE A 49 15.33 3.48 11.16
CA PHE A 49 16.36 4.29 11.84
C PHE A 49 17.46 3.41 12.45
N LYS A 50 17.10 2.27 13.04
CA LYS A 50 18.06 1.31 13.61
C LYS A 50 18.94 0.63 12.55
N LEU A 51 18.51 0.65 11.29
CA LEU A 51 19.24 0.11 10.15
C LEU A 51 20.06 1.18 9.41
N GLY A 52 20.17 2.38 9.97
CA GLY A 52 20.87 3.51 9.35
C GLY A 52 19.99 4.39 8.45
N GLY A 53 18.67 4.19 8.48
CA GLY A 53 17.75 5.05 7.77
C GLY A 53 17.75 6.48 8.30
N LYS A 54 17.60 7.45 7.41
CA LYS A 54 17.60 8.88 7.73
C LYS A 54 16.38 9.53 7.13
N CYS A 55 15.87 10.56 7.78
CA CYS A 55 14.80 11.39 7.21
C CYS A 55 14.89 12.84 7.70
N GLU A 56 14.36 13.73 6.89
CA GLU A 56 14.19 15.14 7.23
C GLU A 56 12.79 15.60 6.80
N ARG A 57 12.26 16.63 7.48
CA ARG A 57 10.93 17.17 7.23
C ARG A 57 10.93 18.68 7.21
N TRP A 58 10.09 19.26 6.35
CA TRP A 58 9.93 20.71 6.24
C TRP A 58 8.46 21.11 6.21
N VAL A 59 8.21 22.31 6.72
CA VAL A 59 6.96 23.04 6.59
C VAL A 59 7.25 24.33 5.85
N LEU A 60 6.45 24.66 4.87
CA LEU A 60 6.48 25.92 4.17
C LEU A 60 5.41 26.85 4.77
N PHE A 61 5.83 28.00 5.23
CA PHE A 61 4.94 29.05 5.76
C PHE A 61 4.73 30.16 4.74
N GLY A 62 3.50 30.62 4.63
CA GLY A 62 3.11 31.80 3.88
C GLY A 62 3.50 33.11 4.56
N GLU A 63 3.15 34.25 3.95
CA GLU A 63 3.50 35.59 4.45
C GLU A 63 2.80 35.94 5.77
N LYS A 64 1.61 35.37 5.99
CA LYS A 64 0.83 35.56 7.23
C LYS A 64 1.20 34.58 8.34
N GLY A 65 2.22 33.71 8.10
CA GLY A 65 2.66 32.71 9.05
C GLY A 65 1.82 31.42 9.07
N GLU A 66 0.88 31.24 8.14
CA GLU A 66 0.12 30.02 7.96
C GLU A 66 0.96 28.93 7.28
N ALA A 67 0.77 27.66 7.66
CA ALA A 67 1.41 26.54 7.00
C ALA A 67 0.70 26.27 5.66
N ILE A 68 1.41 26.46 4.54
CA ILE A 68 0.89 26.34 3.16
C ILE A 68 1.41 25.12 2.43
N GLY A 69 2.38 24.41 2.99
CA GLY A 69 2.90 23.18 2.42
C GLY A 69 3.77 22.42 3.40
N ARG A 70 4.00 21.16 3.11
CA ARG A 70 4.92 20.26 3.84
C ARG A 70 5.52 19.24 2.92
N VAL A 71 6.66 18.68 3.32
CA VAL A 71 7.28 17.53 2.64
C VAL A 71 8.24 16.83 3.60
N ALA A 72 8.54 15.56 3.34
CA ALA A 72 9.59 14.79 3.97
C ALA A 72 10.50 14.17 2.90
N ALA A 73 11.82 14.14 3.16
CA ALA A 73 12.77 13.34 2.39
C ALA A 73 13.39 12.28 3.30
N PHE A 74 13.79 11.14 2.71
CA PHE A 74 14.38 10.05 3.49
C PHE A 74 15.23 9.11 2.63
N VAL A 75 16.19 8.48 3.31
CA VAL A 75 17.01 7.38 2.77
C VAL A 75 16.61 6.09 3.48
N ASN A 76 15.95 5.20 2.76
CA ASN A 76 15.54 3.90 3.29
C ASN A 76 16.63 2.86 2.99
N PRO A 77 17.35 2.34 4.00
CA PRO A 77 18.47 1.42 3.80
C PRO A 77 18.10 0.09 3.15
N LYS A 78 16.80 -0.27 3.14
CA LYS A 78 16.33 -1.49 2.46
C LYS A 78 16.16 -1.31 0.95
N THR A 79 15.94 -0.09 0.49
CA THR A 79 15.53 0.17 -0.91
C THR A 79 16.43 1.14 -1.65
N VAL A 80 17.26 1.92 -0.95
CA VAL A 80 18.10 2.96 -1.58
C VAL A 80 19.01 2.39 -2.69
N ASN A 81 19.53 1.19 -2.51
CA ASN A 81 20.39 0.48 -3.47
C ASN A 81 19.69 -0.71 -4.14
N ALA A 82 18.35 -0.69 -4.25
CA ALA A 82 17.60 -1.80 -4.87
C ALA A 82 17.72 -1.82 -6.41
N GLY A 83 18.13 -0.71 -7.01
CA GLY A 83 18.34 -0.58 -8.45
C GLY A 83 19.80 -0.30 -8.80
N MET A 84 20.06 0.04 -10.07
CA MET A 84 21.39 0.35 -10.60
C MET A 84 21.97 1.63 -9.97
N HIS A 85 21.11 2.58 -9.61
CA HIS A 85 21.48 3.86 -9.02
C HIS A 85 20.84 4.02 -7.65
N PRO A 86 21.53 4.62 -6.66
CA PRO A 86 20.93 4.88 -5.35
C PRO A 86 19.84 5.94 -5.46
N VAL A 87 18.63 5.58 -5.00
CA VAL A 87 17.44 6.44 -5.03
C VAL A 87 16.88 6.58 -3.63
N GLY A 88 16.71 7.83 -3.19
CA GLY A 88 16.02 8.15 -1.95
C GLY A 88 14.51 8.25 -2.13
N GLY A 89 13.81 8.76 -1.13
CA GLY A 89 12.38 8.95 -1.18
C GLY A 89 11.95 10.35 -0.76
N MET A 90 10.89 10.85 -1.36
CA MET A 90 10.13 11.99 -0.84
C MET A 90 8.68 11.57 -0.60
N GLY A 91 8.05 12.15 0.42
CA GLY A 91 6.65 11.85 0.71
C GLY A 91 6.01 12.85 1.66
N PHE A 92 4.77 12.56 2.06
CA PHE A 92 3.97 13.49 2.88
C PHE A 92 3.86 14.88 2.26
N PHE A 93 4.00 14.94 0.92
CA PHE A 93 3.91 16.18 0.15
C PHE A 93 2.49 16.72 0.20
N GLU A 94 2.39 17.95 0.68
CA GLU A 94 1.16 18.73 0.69
C GLU A 94 1.49 20.17 0.34
N CYS A 95 0.70 20.78 -0.54
CA CYS A 95 0.95 22.12 -1.01
C CYS A 95 -0.34 22.80 -1.47
N ILE A 96 -0.50 24.09 -1.19
CA ILE A 96 -1.54 24.90 -1.84
C ILE A 96 -1.32 24.90 -3.36
N ASP A 97 -2.33 25.27 -4.14
CA ASP A 97 -2.20 25.40 -5.60
C ASP A 97 -1.29 26.60 -5.98
N ASN A 98 0.01 26.38 -5.80
CA ASN A 98 1.06 27.34 -6.11
C ASN A 98 2.34 26.62 -6.53
N SER A 99 2.75 26.82 -7.77
CA SER A 99 3.92 26.12 -8.35
C SER A 99 5.24 26.50 -7.66
N ASP A 100 5.42 27.77 -7.26
CA ASP A 100 6.66 28.19 -6.58
C ASP A 100 6.78 27.54 -5.21
N ALA A 101 5.66 27.41 -4.49
CA ALA A 101 5.61 26.69 -3.22
C ALA A 101 5.96 25.22 -3.39
N ALA A 102 5.43 24.56 -4.44
CA ALA A 102 5.73 23.17 -4.75
C ALA A 102 7.22 22.99 -5.10
N ILE A 103 7.78 23.87 -5.94
CA ILE A 103 9.20 23.85 -6.32
C ILE A 103 10.10 24.01 -5.07
N MET A 104 9.78 24.93 -4.16
CA MET A 104 10.54 25.10 -2.92
C MET A 104 10.58 23.84 -2.06
N LEU A 105 9.44 23.14 -1.94
CA LEU A 105 9.36 21.89 -1.19
C LEU A 105 10.15 20.76 -1.87
N MET A 106 10.04 20.61 -3.19
CA MET A 106 10.76 19.59 -3.94
C MET A 106 12.27 19.84 -3.97
N ASN A 107 12.70 21.13 -4.06
CA ASN A 107 14.11 21.49 -3.98
C ASN A 107 14.71 21.13 -2.61
N ALA A 108 14.00 21.38 -1.52
CA ALA A 108 14.47 20.97 -0.19
C ALA A 108 14.74 19.47 -0.09
N CYS A 109 13.85 18.65 -0.66
CA CYS A 109 14.07 17.20 -0.73
C CYS A 109 15.27 16.85 -1.60
N LYS A 110 15.38 17.43 -2.80
CA LYS A 110 16.49 17.20 -3.72
C LYS A 110 17.82 17.57 -3.09
N GLU A 111 17.97 18.77 -2.54
CA GLU A 111 19.20 19.26 -1.90
C GLU A 111 19.64 18.36 -0.75
N TRP A 112 18.70 17.99 0.14
CA TRP A 112 19.02 17.09 1.24
C TRP A 112 19.44 15.70 0.75
N LEU A 113 18.75 15.14 -0.23
CA LEU A 113 19.06 13.82 -0.80
C LEU A 113 20.38 13.79 -1.55
N VAL A 114 20.73 14.86 -2.27
CA VAL A 114 22.06 15.02 -2.89
C VAL A 114 23.16 15.02 -1.82
N ASN A 115 22.96 15.69 -0.71
CA ASN A 115 23.91 15.70 0.42
C ASN A 115 24.02 14.32 1.10
N GLU A 116 22.99 13.48 1.03
CA GLU A 116 23.02 12.08 1.47
C GLU A 116 23.62 11.13 0.44
N GLY A 117 24.06 11.63 -0.72
CA GLY A 117 24.79 10.86 -1.73
C GLY A 117 23.91 10.01 -2.65
N VAL A 118 22.62 10.29 -2.75
CA VAL A 118 21.72 9.59 -3.70
C VAL A 118 21.58 10.35 -5.01
N LEU A 119 21.28 9.65 -6.09
CA LEU A 119 21.24 10.17 -7.45
C LEU A 119 19.83 10.47 -7.96
N GLY A 120 18.83 10.18 -7.15
CA GLY A 120 17.43 10.41 -7.52
C GLY A 120 16.50 10.26 -6.34
N MET A 121 15.22 10.55 -6.59
CA MET A 121 14.17 10.37 -5.59
C MET A 121 12.90 9.79 -6.19
N ASP A 122 12.27 8.87 -5.44
CA ASP A 122 10.93 8.37 -5.68
C ASP A 122 9.92 9.15 -4.84
N GLY A 123 8.75 9.45 -5.40
CA GLY A 123 7.71 10.18 -4.67
C GLY A 123 6.32 10.15 -5.32
N PRO A 124 5.30 10.51 -4.53
CA PRO A 124 5.32 10.55 -3.07
C PRO A 124 5.23 9.15 -2.48
N ILE A 125 6.13 8.82 -1.57
CA ILE A 125 6.21 7.49 -0.94
C ILE A 125 6.37 7.59 0.58
N ASN A 126 6.32 6.45 1.27
CA ASN A 126 6.45 6.35 2.71
C ASN A 126 7.90 6.03 3.13
N PHE A 127 8.33 6.54 4.27
CA PHE A 127 9.52 6.06 4.97
C PHE A 127 9.18 4.80 5.77
N GLY A 128 8.80 3.75 5.04
CA GLY A 128 8.27 2.51 5.58
C GLY A 128 7.88 1.52 4.49
N GLU A 129 6.85 0.75 4.77
CA GLU A 129 6.30 -0.22 3.83
C GLU A 129 5.35 0.46 2.81
N ARG A 130 5.10 -0.22 1.68
CA ARG A 130 4.32 0.32 0.55
C ARG A 130 2.80 0.31 0.77
N ASP A 131 2.33 -0.25 1.86
CA ASP A 131 0.92 -0.43 2.20
C ASP A 131 0.25 0.84 2.72
N GLN A 132 1.02 1.86 3.10
CA GLN A 132 0.51 3.13 3.61
C GLN A 132 1.28 4.33 3.04
N PHE A 133 0.59 5.46 2.85
CA PHE A 133 1.15 6.75 2.45
C PHE A 133 2.00 6.68 1.17
N TRP A 134 1.56 5.91 0.18
CA TRP A 134 2.34 5.62 -1.01
C TRP A 134 1.61 5.97 -2.30
N GLY A 135 2.30 6.61 -3.23
CA GLY A 135 1.80 7.01 -4.54
C GLY A 135 0.99 8.31 -4.53
N LEU A 136 1.00 9.01 -5.65
CA LEU A 136 0.16 10.16 -5.93
C LEU A 136 -1.16 9.70 -6.53
N LEU A 137 -2.29 10.12 -5.99
CA LEU A 137 -3.58 9.88 -6.62
C LEU A 137 -3.63 10.58 -7.96
N THR A 138 -3.82 9.82 -9.04
CA THR A 138 -3.85 10.31 -10.42
C THR A 138 -5.17 10.06 -11.13
N GLU A 139 -6.01 9.18 -10.62
CA GLU A 139 -7.31 8.85 -11.20
C GLU A 139 -8.39 8.69 -10.11
N ASN A 140 -9.61 9.09 -10.43
CA ASN A 140 -10.79 9.01 -9.58
C ASN A 140 -10.68 9.76 -8.24
N PHE A 141 -10.69 11.07 -8.32
CA PHE A 141 -10.61 12.00 -7.19
C PHE A 141 -11.94 12.14 -6.41
N THR A 142 -13.04 11.60 -6.93
CA THR A 142 -14.39 11.91 -6.43
C THR A 142 -14.85 11.08 -5.23
N GLY A 143 -14.21 9.96 -4.93
CA GLY A 143 -14.58 9.09 -3.81
C GLY A 143 -13.85 9.44 -2.52
N LYS A 144 -14.35 8.93 -1.38
CA LYS A 144 -13.64 9.01 -0.10
C LYS A 144 -12.35 8.18 -0.16
N PRO A 145 -11.25 8.64 0.47
CA PRO A 145 -10.02 7.86 0.53
C PRO A 145 -10.22 6.57 1.36
N SER A 146 -9.56 5.49 0.96
CA SER A 146 -9.42 4.30 1.80
C SER A 146 -8.32 4.49 2.83
N TYR A 147 -8.47 3.80 3.98
CA TYR A 147 -7.50 3.91 5.06
C TYR A 147 -6.07 3.57 4.61
N GLY A 148 -5.17 4.45 4.98
CA GLY A 148 -3.74 4.33 4.67
C GLY A 148 -3.34 4.76 3.26
N LEU A 149 -4.27 4.90 2.32
CA LEU A 149 -3.95 5.36 0.97
C LEU A 149 -3.85 6.89 0.90
N ASN A 150 -2.95 7.37 0.06
CA ASN A 150 -2.84 8.80 -0.21
C ASN A 150 -4.10 9.34 -0.88
N TYR A 151 -4.38 10.59 -0.56
CA TYR A 151 -5.42 11.40 -1.18
C TYR A 151 -4.84 12.80 -1.40
N ASN A 152 -5.02 13.34 -2.60
CA ASN A 152 -4.47 14.64 -2.95
C ASN A 152 -5.34 15.37 -3.98
N PRO A 153 -5.23 16.71 -4.07
CA PRO A 153 -5.85 17.47 -5.14
C PRO A 153 -5.30 17.09 -6.53
N PRO A 154 -6.10 17.21 -7.60
CA PRO A 154 -5.67 16.87 -8.96
C PRO A 154 -4.44 17.67 -9.44
N TYR A 155 -4.28 18.91 -8.99
CA TYR A 155 -3.19 19.80 -9.45
C TYR A 155 -1.80 19.34 -9.00
N TYR A 156 -1.67 18.39 -8.03
CA TYR A 156 -0.37 17.85 -7.62
C TYR A 156 0.33 17.11 -8.77
N GLN A 157 -0.42 16.41 -9.61
CA GLN A 157 0.17 15.71 -10.76
C GLN A 157 0.96 16.68 -11.64
N LYS A 158 0.38 17.85 -11.94
CA LYS A 158 1.06 18.89 -12.71
C LYS A 158 2.35 19.37 -12.04
N PHE A 159 2.38 19.51 -10.72
CA PHE A 159 3.59 19.92 -10.01
C PHE A 159 4.71 18.89 -10.16
N PHE A 160 4.40 17.60 -10.02
CA PHE A 160 5.38 16.53 -10.17
C PHE A 160 5.94 16.49 -11.60
N GLU A 161 5.07 16.51 -12.61
CA GLU A 161 5.45 16.45 -14.02
C GLU A 161 6.26 17.69 -14.45
N GLN A 162 5.85 18.89 -14.03
CA GLN A 162 6.58 20.13 -14.34
C GLN A 162 7.93 20.21 -13.63
N TYR A 163 8.10 19.60 -12.47
CA TYR A 163 9.38 19.51 -11.78
C TYR A 163 10.34 18.52 -12.45
N GLY A 164 9.85 17.65 -13.33
CA GLY A 164 10.64 16.67 -14.08
C GLY A 164 10.50 15.24 -13.61
N PHE A 165 9.59 14.95 -12.69
CA PHE A 165 9.29 13.58 -12.34
C PHE A 165 8.62 12.83 -13.49
N ARG A 166 8.91 11.52 -13.58
CA ARG A 166 8.31 10.60 -14.56
C ARG A 166 7.63 9.44 -13.86
N GLU A 167 6.53 8.92 -14.42
CA GLU A 167 5.81 7.76 -13.88
C GLU A 167 6.72 6.54 -13.80
N TYR A 168 6.95 6.03 -12.58
CA TYR A 168 7.78 4.86 -12.36
C TYR A 168 6.95 3.58 -12.36
N PHE A 169 5.86 3.55 -11.58
CA PHE A 169 4.82 2.52 -11.64
C PHE A 169 3.52 3.01 -11.04
N LYS A 170 2.40 2.32 -11.36
CA LYS A 170 1.08 2.57 -10.77
C LYS A 170 0.72 1.48 -9.77
N GLN A 171 0.07 1.91 -8.70
CA GLN A 171 -0.64 1.06 -7.74
C GLN A 171 -2.13 1.19 -8.02
N LEU A 172 -2.72 0.13 -8.56
CA LEU A 172 -4.12 0.08 -8.94
C LEU A 172 -4.94 -0.48 -7.79
N VAL A 173 -5.94 0.25 -7.37
CA VAL A 173 -6.90 -0.13 -6.33
C VAL A 173 -8.21 -0.48 -7.01
N PHE A 174 -8.77 -1.63 -6.66
CA PHE A 174 -9.99 -2.13 -7.29
C PHE A 174 -11.13 -2.17 -6.28
N TRP A 175 -12.34 -1.96 -6.78
CA TRP A 175 -13.58 -2.10 -6.04
C TRP A 175 -14.44 -3.21 -6.64
N ARG A 176 -15.25 -3.87 -5.81
CA ARG A 176 -16.21 -4.85 -6.23
C ARG A 176 -17.45 -4.82 -5.36
N ASP A 177 -18.62 -4.81 -5.98
CA ASP A 177 -19.87 -5.14 -5.33
C ASP A 177 -19.92 -6.66 -5.08
N LEU A 178 -20.01 -7.08 -3.83
CA LEU A 178 -20.06 -8.49 -3.44
C LEU A 178 -21.43 -9.14 -3.69
N GLN A 179 -22.46 -8.34 -3.95
CA GLN A 179 -23.81 -8.82 -4.28
C GLN A 179 -23.90 -9.27 -5.74
N ILE A 180 -23.00 -8.78 -6.61
CA ILE A 180 -22.92 -9.20 -8.00
C ILE A 180 -22.15 -10.53 -8.09
N PRO A 181 -22.69 -11.60 -8.71
CA PRO A 181 -21.99 -12.85 -8.89
C PRO A 181 -20.65 -12.67 -9.62
N ALA A 182 -19.66 -13.51 -9.32
CA ALA A 182 -18.43 -13.54 -10.09
C ALA A 182 -18.71 -14.01 -11.54
N GLN A 183 -17.76 -13.75 -12.46
CA GLN A 183 -17.88 -14.25 -13.84
C GLN A 183 -18.10 -15.77 -13.88
N GLU A 184 -18.91 -16.25 -14.81
CA GLU A 184 -19.34 -17.65 -14.88
C GLU A 184 -18.18 -18.66 -14.86
N ILE A 185 -17.07 -18.34 -15.53
CA ILE A 185 -15.88 -19.20 -15.53
C ILE A 185 -15.27 -19.39 -14.14
N PHE A 186 -15.35 -18.34 -13.29
CA PHE A 186 -14.88 -18.42 -11.90
C PHE A 186 -15.83 -19.23 -11.03
N VAL A 187 -17.15 -19.04 -11.23
CA VAL A 187 -18.16 -19.81 -10.54
C VAL A 187 -18.01 -21.30 -10.87
N LYS A 188 -17.88 -21.64 -12.16
CA LYS A 188 -17.66 -23.05 -12.59
C LYS A 188 -16.42 -23.67 -11.97
N LYS A 189 -15.28 -22.97 -11.96
CA LYS A 189 -14.06 -23.47 -11.30
C LYS A 189 -14.21 -23.60 -9.79
N ALA A 190 -14.91 -22.65 -9.16
CA ALA A 190 -15.22 -22.70 -7.73
C ALA A 190 -16.10 -23.91 -7.41
N ASP A 191 -17.10 -24.20 -8.22
CA ASP A 191 -17.98 -25.36 -8.06
C ASP A 191 -17.20 -26.68 -8.20
N ILE A 192 -16.28 -26.77 -9.18
CA ILE A 192 -15.41 -27.94 -9.35
C ILE A 192 -14.56 -28.19 -8.11
N VAL A 193 -13.88 -27.18 -7.56
CA VAL A 193 -13.07 -27.38 -6.37
C VAL A 193 -13.94 -27.66 -5.15
N SER A 194 -15.12 -27.05 -5.05
CA SER A 194 -16.07 -27.23 -3.94
C SER A 194 -16.77 -28.60 -3.96
N SER A 195 -16.76 -29.33 -5.08
CA SER A 195 -17.27 -30.70 -5.15
C SER A 195 -16.37 -31.71 -4.45
N ASN A 196 -15.13 -31.37 -4.15
CA ASN A 196 -14.25 -32.19 -3.33
C ASN A 196 -14.69 -32.08 -1.85
N SER A 197 -15.02 -33.22 -1.22
CA SER A 197 -15.48 -33.28 0.17
C SER A 197 -14.47 -32.80 1.20
N GLU A 198 -13.19 -32.79 0.87
CA GLU A 198 -12.12 -32.26 1.72
C GLU A 198 -11.96 -30.73 1.59
N PHE A 199 -12.50 -30.12 0.54
CA PHE A 199 -12.41 -28.68 0.33
C PHE A 199 -13.41 -27.92 1.19
N SER A 200 -12.96 -26.84 1.83
CA SER A 200 -13.86 -25.93 2.54
C SER A 200 -13.35 -24.51 2.56
N VAL A 201 -14.27 -23.54 2.64
CA VAL A 201 -13.96 -22.12 2.86
C VAL A 201 -14.64 -21.68 4.15
N LYS A 202 -13.90 -20.98 5.02
CA LYS A 202 -14.40 -20.59 6.36
C LYS A 202 -13.91 -19.20 6.75
N GLY A 203 -14.75 -18.44 7.46
CA GLY A 203 -14.29 -17.34 8.31
C GLY A 203 -13.66 -17.86 9.60
N MET A 204 -12.93 -16.98 10.30
CA MET A 204 -12.12 -17.37 11.47
C MET A 204 -12.80 -17.12 12.81
N ARG A 205 -14.13 -17.06 12.84
CA ARG A 205 -14.89 -16.91 14.11
C ARG A 205 -14.64 -18.10 15.04
N GLY A 206 -14.25 -17.81 16.28
CA GLY A 206 -13.93 -18.83 17.28
C GLY A 206 -12.54 -19.46 17.16
N VAL A 207 -11.76 -19.06 16.15
CA VAL A 207 -10.36 -19.54 15.99
C VAL A 207 -9.41 -18.61 16.74
N SER A 208 -8.46 -19.20 17.48
CA SER A 208 -7.48 -18.41 18.24
C SER A 208 -6.53 -17.64 17.31
N HIS A 209 -6.08 -16.46 17.75
CA HIS A 209 -5.14 -15.63 16.98
C HIS A 209 -3.82 -16.36 16.66
N ALA A 210 -3.38 -17.24 17.55
CA ALA A 210 -2.18 -18.06 17.32
C ALA A 210 -2.39 -19.03 16.15
N LYS A 211 -3.57 -19.63 16.03
CA LYS A 211 -3.92 -20.54 14.96
C LYS A 211 -4.10 -19.79 13.62
N ILE A 212 -4.76 -18.62 13.65
CA ILE A 212 -4.88 -17.75 12.47
C ILE A 212 -3.49 -17.35 11.95
N ALA A 213 -2.57 -16.97 12.85
CA ALA A 213 -1.19 -16.63 12.48
C ALA A 213 -0.45 -17.83 11.84
N SER A 214 -0.69 -19.05 12.32
CA SER A 214 -0.12 -20.27 11.75
C SER A 214 -0.67 -20.51 10.34
N TYR A 215 -1.98 -20.43 10.14
CA TYR A 215 -2.61 -20.57 8.83
C TYR A 215 -2.12 -19.52 7.83
N PHE A 216 -2.05 -18.27 8.29
CA PHE A 216 -1.53 -17.17 7.46
C PHE A 216 -0.08 -17.44 7.02
N LEU A 217 0.78 -17.84 7.95
CA LEU A 217 2.19 -18.14 7.69
C LEU A 217 2.36 -19.23 6.64
N GLU A 218 1.61 -20.34 6.77
CA GLU A 218 1.70 -21.50 5.89
C GLU A 218 1.37 -21.13 4.45
N VAL A 219 0.20 -20.50 4.25
CA VAL A 219 -0.23 -20.09 2.92
C VAL A 219 0.67 -18.99 2.37
N TYR A 220 1.08 -18.00 3.19
CA TYR A 220 1.94 -16.91 2.75
C TYR A 220 3.28 -17.42 2.21
N ASN A 221 3.96 -18.29 2.97
CA ASN A 221 5.24 -18.84 2.55
C ASN A 221 5.11 -19.75 1.32
N SER A 222 4.00 -20.48 1.17
CA SER A 222 3.72 -21.28 -0.01
C SER A 222 3.38 -20.44 -1.24
N ALA A 223 2.57 -19.40 -1.10
CA ALA A 223 2.11 -18.57 -2.20
C ALA A 223 3.24 -17.74 -2.83
N TRP A 224 4.13 -17.19 -2.01
CA TRP A 224 5.24 -16.32 -2.43
C TRP A 224 6.60 -17.01 -2.44
N GLY A 225 6.73 -18.20 -1.82
CA GLY A 225 7.93 -19.02 -1.86
C GLY A 225 8.35 -19.35 -3.29
N GLY A 226 9.58 -19.00 -3.65
CA GLY A 226 10.11 -19.20 -5.01
C GLY A 226 10.12 -17.93 -5.89
N HIS A 227 9.67 -16.79 -5.39
CA HIS A 227 9.93 -15.51 -6.05
C HIS A 227 11.34 -15.04 -5.71
N GLU A 228 12.06 -14.55 -6.70
CA GLU A 228 13.41 -14.00 -6.52
C GLU A 228 13.38 -12.87 -5.48
N GLY A 229 14.28 -12.94 -4.49
CA GLY A 229 14.31 -11.98 -3.38
C GLY A 229 13.28 -12.21 -2.26
N PHE A 230 12.43 -13.24 -2.34
CA PHE A 230 11.47 -13.55 -1.28
C PHE A 230 12.20 -14.10 -0.04
N LYS A 231 11.92 -13.47 1.11
CA LYS A 231 12.34 -13.98 2.44
C LYS A 231 11.13 -14.59 3.13
N SER A 232 11.23 -15.87 3.48
CA SER A 232 10.18 -16.55 4.24
C SER A 232 9.83 -15.79 5.50
N MET A 233 8.55 -15.63 5.78
CA MET A 233 8.05 -15.05 7.02
C MET A 233 8.26 -16.03 8.17
N ARG A 234 8.59 -15.52 9.36
CA ARG A 234 8.68 -16.30 10.59
C ARG A 234 7.38 -16.19 11.39
N ILE A 235 7.12 -17.17 12.24
CA ILE A 235 5.88 -17.23 13.03
C ILE A 235 5.71 -16.02 13.96
N GLU A 236 6.82 -15.47 14.50
CA GLU A 236 6.76 -14.27 15.35
C GLU A 236 6.27 -13.04 14.57
N GLN A 237 6.65 -12.94 13.29
CA GLN A 237 6.18 -11.87 12.40
C GLN A 237 4.68 -12.02 12.10
N ALA A 238 4.22 -13.24 11.75
CA ALA A 238 2.82 -13.52 11.53
C ALA A 238 1.98 -13.24 12.79
N ARG A 239 2.43 -13.68 13.98
CA ARG A 239 1.78 -13.37 15.26
C ARG A 239 1.71 -11.87 15.55
N SER A 240 2.79 -11.13 15.24
CA SER A 240 2.82 -9.67 15.41
C SER A 240 1.82 -8.97 14.51
N ILE A 241 1.68 -9.40 13.24
CA ILE A 241 0.70 -8.86 12.29
C ILE A 241 -0.73 -9.10 12.82
N ILE A 242 -1.09 -10.34 13.13
CA ILE A 242 -2.43 -10.67 13.63
C ILE A 242 -2.74 -9.93 14.93
N LYS A 243 -1.77 -9.84 15.85
CA LYS A 243 -1.92 -9.08 17.10
C LYS A 243 -2.16 -7.59 16.88
N SER A 244 -1.48 -6.99 15.91
CA SER A 244 -1.65 -5.56 15.60
C SER A 244 -3.04 -5.22 15.06
N MET A 245 -3.71 -6.18 14.44
CA MET A 245 -5.05 -6.04 13.86
C MET A 245 -6.18 -6.35 14.86
N ASN A 246 -5.87 -6.87 16.06
CA ASN A 246 -6.85 -7.43 16.99
C ASN A 246 -8.06 -6.52 17.28
N VAL A 247 -7.84 -5.20 17.42
CA VAL A 247 -8.92 -4.23 17.76
C VAL A 247 -9.88 -4.00 16.59
N ILE A 248 -9.37 -4.09 15.36
CA ILE A 248 -10.12 -3.77 14.12
C ILE A 248 -10.56 -5.02 13.36
N MET A 249 -10.05 -6.17 13.76
CA MET A 249 -10.27 -7.45 13.09
C MET A 249 -11.74 -7.90 13.23
N ASP A 250 -12.34 -8.24 12.09
CA ASP A 250 -13.62 -8.95 12.05
C ASP A 250 -13.35 -10.39 11.58
N PRO A 251 -13.52 -11.40 12.45
CA PRO A 251 -13.16 -12.77 12.11
C PRO A 251 -14.01 -13.38 10.99
N ASP A 252 -15.17 -12.81 10.67
CA ASP A 252 -16.00 -13.32 9.57
C ASP A 252 -15.47 -12.95 8.18
N ILE A 253 -14.63 -11.91 8.11
CA ILE A 253 -13.97 -11.48 6.86
C ILE A 253 -12.48 -11.82 6.81
N LEU A 254 -11.99 -12.61 7.75
CA LEU A 254 -10.72 -13.33 7.65
C LEU A 254 -11.02 -14.71 7.05
N ILE A 255 -11.00 -14.79 5.73
CA ILE A 255 -11.46 -15.96 5.00
C ILE A 255 -10.26 -16.85 4.66
N PHE A 256 -10.38 -18.14 4.96
CA PHE A 256 -9.41 -19.14 4.59
C PHE A 256 -10.07 -20.28 3.80
N ALA A 257 -9.35 -20.80 2.81
CA ALA A 257 -9.67 -22.01 2.10
C ALA A 257 -8.79 -23.16 2.61
N PHE A 258 -9.37 -24.34 2.75
CA PHE A 258 -8.73 -25.54 3.27
C PHE A 258 -8.89 -26.73 2.34
N MET A 259 -7.91 -27.65 2.36
CA MET A 259 -8.02 -29.00 1.87
C MET A 259 -7.78 -29.93 3.06
N GLY A 260 -8.83 -30.61 3.53
CA GLY A 260 -8.82 -31.21 4.86
C GLY A 260 -8.55 -30.18 5.97
N GLU A 261 -7.49 -30.36 6.71
CA GLU A 261 -7.05 -29.43 7.75
C GLU A 261 -5.97 -28.43 7.26
N LYS A 262 -5.41 -28.64 6.05
CA LYS A 262 -4.36 -27.82 5.47
C LYS A 262 -4.92 -26.52 4.91
N PRO A 263 -4.48 -25.33 5.38
CA PRO A 263 -4.85 -24.07 4.76
C PRO A 263 -4.15 -23.93 3.41
N ILE A 264 -4.91 -23.65 2.36
CA ILE A 264 -4.41 -23.57 0.98
C ILE A 264 -4.63 -22.20 0.34
N GLY A 265 -5.43 -21.35 0.96
CA GLY A 265 -5.68 -20.00 0.50
C GLY A 265 -6.20 -19.11 1.61
N PHE A 266 -6.02 -17.80 1.43
CA PHE A 266 -6.62 -16.81 2.30
C PHE A 266 -7.07 -15.56 1.50
N TYR A 267 -8.11 -14.93 2.01
CA TYR A 267 -8.50 -13.56 1.70
C TYR A 267 -8.71 -12.83 3.03
N LEU A 268 -7.71 -12.02 3.42
CA LEU A 268 -7.74 -11.30 4.69
C LEU A 268 -8.16 -9.87 4.46
N SER A 269 -9.23 -9.50 5.11
CA SER A 269 -9.82 -8.17 5.05
C SER A 269 -10.04 -7.60 6.44
N ILE A 270 -10.07 -6.28 6.52
CA ILE A 270 -10.55 -5.53 7.68
C ILE A 270 -11.73 -4.66 7.27
N PRO A 271 -12.57 -4.17 8.20
CA PRO A 271 -13.51 -3.09 7.88
C PRO A 271 -12.75 -1.88 7.33
N GLU A 272 -13.33 -1.17 6.35
CA GLU A 272 -12.75 0.09 5.87
C GLU A 272 -12.77 1.14 7.00
N LEU A 273 -11.59 1.39 7.56
CA LEU A 273 -11.46 2.17 8.80
C LEU A 273 -11.85 3.64 8.63
N ASN A 274 -11.74 4.19 7.42
CA ASN A 274 -12.14 5.55 7.16
C ASN A 274 -13.65 5.77 7.29
N GLU A 275 -14.47 4.71 7.21
CA GLU A 275 -15.89 4.79 7.57
C GLU A 275 -16.11 5.24 9.03
N PHE A 276 -15.14 4.97 9.91
CA PHE A 276 -15.17 5.33 11.32
C PHE A 276 -14.31 6.57 11.61
N PHE A 277 -13.16 6.70 10.94
CA PHE A 277 -12.22 7.79 11.18
C PHE A 277 -12.70 9.15 10.71
N VAL A 278 -13.67 9.19 9.80
CA VAL A 278 -14.35 10.45 9.42
C VAL A 278 -14.90 11.20 10.64
N HIS A 279 -15.23 10.49 11.72
CA HIS A 279 -15.75 11.08 12.96
C HIS A 279 -14.67 11.42 14.00
N VAL A 280 -13.41 11.07 13.75
CA VAL A 280 -12.28 11.22 14.69
C VAL A 280 -11.41 12.44 14.37
N ASN A 281 -11.56 13.00 13.18
CA ASN A 281 -10.83 14.18 12.72
C ASN A 281 -9.30 14.02 12.83
N GLY A 282 -8.78 12.85 12.42
CA GLY A 282 -7.35 12.56 12.30
C GLY A 282 -6.59 12.43 13.63
N ASN A 283 -7.24 12.33 14.79
CA ASN A 283 -6.53 12.25 16.06
C ASN A 283 -7.10 11.16 17.00
N LEU A 284 -6.31 10.13 17.27
CA LEU A 284 -6.62 9.05 18.22
C LEU A 284 -6.11 9.34 19.64
N ASN A 285 -6.31 10.58 20.12
CA ASN A 285 -6.19 10.85 21.56
C ASN A 285 -7.27 10.08 22.33
N TRP A 286 -7.35 10.26 23.66
CA TRP A 286 -8.31 9.52 24.48
C TRP A 286 -9.77 9.67 23.98
N TRP A 287 -10.19 10.88 23.66
CA TRP A 287 -11.54 11.14 23.11
C TRP A 287 -11.72 10.55 21.70
N GLY A 288 -10.69 10.65 20.85
CA GLY A 288 -10.70 10.04 19.53
C GLY A 288 -10.82 8.51 19.59
N LYS A 289 -10.12 7.87 20.53
CA LYS A 289 -10.26 6.42 20.78
C LYS A 289 -11.65 6.03 21.24
N LEU A 290 -12.26 6.78 22.16
CA LEU A 290 -13.64 6.52 22.61
C LEU A 290 -14.63 6.66 21.44
N LYS A 291 -14.53 7.73 20.64
CA LYS A 291 -15.35 7.92 19.45
C LYS A 291 -15.18 6.76 18.46
N PHE A 292 -13.95 6.39 18.19
CA PHE A 292 -13.64 5.27 17.29
C PHE A 292 -14.24 3.95 17.78
N MET A 293 -14.06 3.62 19.05
CA MET A 293 -14.61 2.39 19.65
C MET A 293 -16.16 2.38 19.61
N TYR A 294 -16.78 3.54 19.88
CA TYR A 294 -18.23 3.70 19.76
C TYR A 294 -18.69 3.46 18.32
N GLN A 295 -18.04 4.09 17.32
CA GLN A 295 -18.36 3.92 15.91
C GLN A 295 -18.16 2.47 15.48
N LEU A 296 -17.04 1.85 15.85
CA LEU A 296 -16.72 0.45 15.51
C LEU A 296 -17.77 -0.53 16.07
N LYS A 297 -18.35 -0.24 17.24
CA LYS A 297 -19.36 -1.09 17.89
C LYS A 297 -20.75 -0.90 17.34
N PHE A 298 -21.16 0.33 17.02
CA PHE A 298 -22.56 0.67 16.76
C PHE A 298 -22.87 1.07 15.33
N LYS A 299 -21.86 1.52 14.56
CA LYS A 299 -22.07 1.88 13.15
C LYS A 299 -22.13 0.64 12.27
N LYS A 300 -23.03 0.65 11.29
CA LYS A 300 -23.05 -0.37 10.23
C LYS A 300 -21.77 -0.25 9.39
N ARG A 301 -21.17 -1.37 9.14
CA ARG A 301 -20.01 -1.51 8.24
C ARG A 301 -20.55 -1.78 6.85
N HIS A 302 -19.89 -1.25 5.83
CA HIS A 302 -20.34 -1.45 4.46
C HIS A 302 -19.26 -2.04 3.58
N THR A 303 -18.01 -1.61 3.76
CA THR A 303 -16.91 -1.95 2.88
C THR A 303 -15.88 -2.81 3.60
N MET A 304 -15.48 -3.90 2.97
CA MET A 304 -14.30 -4.67 3.34
C MET A 304 -13.07 -4.06 2.67
N LEU A 305 -12.01 -3.81 3.43
CA LEU A 305 -10.71 -3.47 2.88
C LEU A 305 -9.87 -4.75 2.81
N GLY A 306 -9.71 -5.29 1.61
CA GLY A 306 -8.87 -6.45 1.35
C GLY A 306 -7.39 -6.08 1.44
N ILE A 307 -6.70 -6.63 2.44
CA ILE A 307 -5.28 -6.33 2.71
C ILE A 307 -4.38 -7.27 1.94
N VAL A 308 -4.70 -8.56 1.95
CA VAL A 308 -3.88 -9.58 1.32
C VAL A 308 -4.73 -10.76 0.85
N PHE A 309 -4.41 -11.21 -0.36
CA PHE A 309 -5.06 -12.32 -1.02
C PHE A 309 -4.01 -13.28 -1.55
N GLY A 310 -4.09 -14.55 -1.21
CA GLY A 310 -3.10 -15.52 -1.63
C GLY A 310 -3.63 -16.94 -1.67
N VAL A 311 -3.10 -17.72 -2.62
CA VAL A 311 -3.36 -19.15 -2.77
C VAL A 311 -2.03 -19.87 -2.88
N SER A 312 -1.86 -20.95 -2.15
CA SER A 312 -0.69 -21.81 -2.21
C SER A 312 -0.39 -22.25 -3.64
N LYS A 313 0.88 -22.24 -4.04
CA LYS A 313 1.33 -22.41 -5.42
C LYS A 313 0.70 -23.61 -6.13
N GLU A 314 0.56 -24.73 -5.46
CA GLU A 314 -0.03 -25.96 -6.00
C GLU A 314 -1.54 -25.87 -6.29
N TYR A 315 -2.24 -24.88 -5.71
CA TYR A 315 -3.69 -24.68 -5.85
C TYR A 315 -4.08 -23.45 -6.68
N GLN A 316 -3.11 -22.67 -7.15
CA GLN A 316 -3.36 -21.50 -8.00
C GLN A 316 -4.04 -21.90 -9.31
N GLY A 317 -5.05 -21.10 -9.72
CA GLY A 317 -5.81 -21.33 -10.96
C GLY A 317 -6.78 -22.52 -10.92
N LYS A 318 -6.90 -23.23 -9.79
CA LYS A 318 -7.79 -24.38 -9.59
C LYS A 318 -9.17 -24.02 -9.03
N GLY A 319 -9.51 -22.73 -8.97
CA GLY A 319 -10.83 -22.25 -8.53
C GLY A 319 -10.91 -21.84 -7.06
N VAL A 320 -9.84 -21.98 -6.28
CA VAL A 320 -9.78 -21.59 -4.86
C VAL A 320 -10.08 -20.09 -4.69
N GLU A 321 -9.54 -19.27 -5.58
CA GLU A 321 -9.79 -17.82 -5.62
C GLU A 321 -11.28 -17.53 -5.79
N GLY A 322 -11.92 -18.19 -6.77
CA GLY A 322 -13.35 -18.06 -7.03
C GLY A 322 -14.21 -18.52 -5.85
N ALA A 323 -13.81 -19.64 -5.21
CA ALA A 323 -14.54 -20.18 -4.06
C ALA A 323 -14.51 -19.23 -2.84
N MET A 324 -13.39 -18.55 -2.57
CA MET A 324 -13.32 -17.53 -1.51
C MET A 324 -14.20 -16.32 -1.82
N ILE A 325 -14.26 -15.86 -3.06
CA ILE A 325 -15.15 -14.77 -3.47
C ILE A 325 -16.62 -15.19 -3.42
N LYS A 326 -16.93 -16.43 -3.88
CA LYS A 326 -18.28 -17.00 -3.75
C LYS A 326 -18.73 -17.04 -2.30
N TYR A 327 -17.85 -17.45 -1.37
CA TYR A 327 -18.11 -17.40 0.07
C TYR A 327 -18.46 -15.99 0.56
N CYS A 328 -17.80 -14.95 0.07
CA CYS A 328 -18.16 -13.56 0.40
C CYS A 328 -19.60 -13.27 0.01
N GLY A 329 -20.04 -13.59 -1.21
CA GLY A 329 -21.40 -13.36 -1.68
C GLY A 329 -22.45 -14.17 -0.92
N GLU A 330 -22.18 -15.45 -0.69
CA GLU A 330 -23.16 -16.40 -0.13
C GLU A 330 -23.22 -16.41 1.41
N VAL A 331 -22.15 -16.04 2.09
CA VAL A 331 -22.06 -16.11 3.56
C VAL A 331 -21.88 -14.73 4.17
N VAL A 332 -20.92 -13.93 3.71
CA VAL A 332 -20.59 -12.64 4.35
C VAL A 332 -21.65 -11.58 4.04
N VAL A 333 -22.09 -11.46 2.79
CA VAL A 333 -23.13 -10.50 2.38
C VAL A 333 -24.45 -10.71 3.11
N PRO A 334 -25.01 -11.93 3.25
CA PRO A 334 -26.25 -12.18 3.99
C PRO A 334 -26.20 -11.81 5.48
N MET A 335 -25.00 -11.69 6.08
CA MET A 335 -24.88 -11.16 7.44
C MET A 335 -25.29 -9.69 7.54
N GLY A 336 -25.50 -8.98 6.43
CA GLY A 336 -26.01 -7.61 6.37
C GLY A 336 -25.01 -6.55 6.85
N ARG A 337 -23.72 -6.92 6.99
CA ARG A 337 -22.69 -6.01 7.48
C ARG A 337 -21.80 -5.45 6.36
N TYR A 338 -21.59 -6.21 5.30
CA TYR A 338 -20.73 -5.84 4.18
C TYR A 338 -21.47 -5.98 2.86
N LYS A 339 -21.24 -5.06 1.93
CA LYS A 339 -21.86 -5.04 0.59
C LYS A 339 -20.81 -5.11 -0.50
N ASP A 340 -19.67 -4.49 -0.26
CA ASP A 340 -18.61 -4.33 -1.23
C ASP A 340 -17.22 -4.53 -0.61
N THR A 341 -16.23 -4.62 -1.46
CA THR A 341 -14.84 -4.74 -1.07
C THR A 341 -13.95 -3.84 -1.91
N ILE A 342 -12.97 -3.22 -1.26
CA ILE A 342 -11.85 -2.55 -1.90
C ILE A 342 -10.63 -3.46 -1.77
N LEU A 343 -10.03 -3.80 -2.89
CA LEU A 343 -8.79 -4.55 -2.95
C LEU A 343 -7.64 -3.55 -2.96
N THR A 344 -6.84 -3.56 -1.90
CA THR A 344 -5.66 -2.71 -1.82
C THR A 344 -4.68 -3.05 -2.92
N TRP A 345 -3.85 -2.10 -3.24
CA TRP A 345 -3.15 -1.90 -4.48
C TRP A 345 -2.47 -3.15 -5.09
N ILE A 346 -2.54 -3.17 -6.41
CA ILE A 346 -1.82 -4.11 -7.26
C ILE A 346 -0.95 -3.28 -8.20
N GLY A 347 0.36 -3.60 -8.26
CA GLY A 347 1.25 -2.90 -9.19
C GLY A 347 0.89 -3.19 -10.64
N ASP A 348 0.91 -2.18 -11.50
CA ASP A 348 0.73 -2.31 -12.94
C ASP A 348 1.80 -3.20 -13.60
N PHE A 349 2.91 -3.39 -12.89
CA PHE A 349 3.99 -4.31 -13.23
C PHE A 349 3.71 -5.80 -12.88
N ASN A 350 2.51 -6.13 -12.34
CA ASN A 350 2.12 -7.51 -11.99
C ASN A 350 0.95 -8.01 -12.87
N PRO A 351 1.19 -8.35 -14.15
CA PRO A 351 0.14 -8.74 -15.09
C PRO A 351 -0.62 -10.00 -14.67
N ARG A 352 0.03 -10.91 -13.95
CA ARG A 352 -0.63 -12.13 -13.44
C ARG A 352 -1.74 -11.78 -12.44
N MET A 353 -1.45 -10.91 -11.49
CA MET A 353 -2.42 -10.52 -10.49
C MET A 353 -3.53 -9.65 -11.10
N LEU A 354 -3.20 -8.76 -12.02
CA LEU A 354 -4.19 -7.97 -12.77
C LEU A 354 -5.17 -8.86 -13.54
N LYS A 355 -4.70 -9.95 -14.14
CA LYS A 355 -5.57 -10.94 -14.80
C LYS A 355 -6.51 -11.61 -13.80
N VAL A 356 -6.02 -12.01 -12.63
CA VAL A 356 -6.86 -12.60 -11.57
C VAL A 356 -7.96 -11.64 -11.15
N ILE A 357 -7.60 -10.39 -10.85
CA ILE A 357 -8.53 -9.35 -10.39
C ILE A 357 -9.56 -8.99 -11.46
N GLY A 358 -9.15 -8.83 -12.73
CA GLY A 358 -10.07 -8.58 -13.83
C GLY A 358 -11.12 -9.69 -13.98
N ASN A 359 -10.71 -10.93 -13.80
CA ASN A 359 -11.61 -12.08 -13.85
C ASN A 359 -12.57 -12.16 -12.63
N LEU A 360 -12.25 -11.52 -11.51
CA LEU A 360 -13.15 -11.43 -10.35
C LEU A 360 -14.30 -10.41 -10.55
N GLY A 361 -14.36 -9.73 -11.69
CA GLY A 361 -15.40 -8.72 -11.98
C GLY A 361 -15.25 -7.49 -11.10
N THR A 362 -14.01 -7.06 -10.89
CA THR A 362 -13.69 -5.83 -10.18
C THR A 362 -13.66 -4.63 -11.13
N GLU A 363 -13.86 -3.46 -10.60
CA GLU A 363 -13.72 -2.19 -11.31
C GLU A 363 -12.52 -1.42 -10.76
N LEU A 364 -11.81 -0.70 -11.62
CA LEU A 364 -10.72 0.18 -11.19
C LEU A 364 -11.31 1.30 -10.32
N TYR A 365 -10.94 1.32 -9.05
CA TYR A 365 -11.41 2.30 -8.09
C TYR A 365 -10.51 3.54 -8.06
N ARG A 366 -9.18 3.35 -8.04
CA ARG A 366 -8.18 4.44 -7.99
C ARG A 366 -6.86 4.00 -8.57
N SER A 367 -6.11 4.96 -9.10
CA SER A 367 -4.70 4.80 -9.47
C SER A 367 -3.84 5.73 -8.61
N LEU A 368 -2.83 5.15 -8.01
CA LEU A 368 -1.81 5.86 -7.22
C LEU A 368 -0.47 5.68 -7.94
N THR A 369 0.12 6.76 -8.43
CA THR A 369 1.34 6.72 -9.23
C THR A 369 2.56 7.02 -8.37
N THR A 370 3.54 6.14 -8.38
CA THR A 370 4.89 6.43 -7.88
C THR A 370 5.67 7.06 -9.00
N TYR A 371 6.15 8.27 -8.77
CA TYR A 371 7.01 9.01 -9.69
C TYR A 371 8.47 8.83 -9.31
N ARG A 372 9.37 8.95 -10.28
CA ARG A 372 10.82 8.95 -10.09
C ARG A 372 11.46 10.13 -10.80
N LEU A 373 12.44 10.75 -10.15
CA LEU A 373 13.31 11.77 -10.72
C LEU A 373 14.77 11.40 -10.46
N TYR A 374 15.58 11.33 -11.50
CA TYR A 374 17.04 11.35 -11.38
C TYR A 374 17.52 12.80 -11.40
N PHE A 375 18.49 13.12 -10.54
CA PHE A 375 19.02 14.49 -10.42
C PHE A 375 19.95 14.87 -11.56
N ASP A 376 20.60 13.88 -12.16
CA ASP A 376 21.39 13.99 -13.36
C ASP A 376 20.56 13.49 -14.57
N SER A 377 20.31 14.39 -15.53
CA SER A 377 19.56 14.08 -16.74
C SER A 377 20.26 13.11 -17.70
N SER A 378 21.55 12.84 -17.50
CA SER A 378 22.29 11.83 -18.27
C SER A 378 21.92 10.40 -17.86
N ILE A 379 21.34 10.20 -16.67
CA ILE A 379 20.88 8.88 -16.22
C ILE A 379 19.60 8.52 -16.98
N PRO A 380 19.59 7.42 -17.75
CA PRO A 380 18.40 7.02 -18.49
C PRO A 380 17.29 6.60 -17.53
N PHE A 381 16.10 7.09 -17.80
CA PHE A 381 14.93 6.70 -17.03
C PHE A 381 14.32 5.41 -17.58
N GLU A 382 14.09 4.46 -16.70
CA GLU A 382 13.32 3.24 -16.98
C GLU A 382 12.16 3.11 -15.99
N ARG A 383 11.00 2.64 -16.48
CA ARG A 383 9.89 2.26 -15.61
C ARG A 383 10.23 1.02 -14.80
N HIS A 384 9.47 0.79 -13.73
CA HIS A 384 9.61 -0.43 -12.93
C HIS A 384 9.50 -1.68 -13.82
N PRO A 385 10.43 -2.65 -13.72
CA PRO A 385 10.38 -3.87 -14.53
C PRO A 385 9.07 -4.65 -14.31
N VAL A 386 8.54 -5.23 -15.39
CA VAL A 386 7.35 -6.09 -15.32
C VAL A 386 7.72 -7.45 -14.74
N LEU A 387 6.93 -7.94 -13.79
CA LEU A 387 7.19 -9.23 -13.16
C LEU A 387 6.97 -10.38 -14.16
N GLY A 388 7.99 -11.22 -14.31
CA GLY A 388 7.97 -12.37 -15.22
C GLY A 388 8.57 -12.12 -16.60
N GLU A 389 8.92 -10.90 -16.95
CA GLU A 389 9.75 -10.62 -18.13
C GLU A 389 11.22 -10.81 -17.77
N ARG A 390 11.90 -11.76 -18.44
CA ARG A 390 13.37 -11.88 -18.34
C ARG A 390 13.98 -10.65 -19.00
N LYS A 391 14.90 -9.95 -18.32
CA LYS A 391 15.75 -8.96 -18.96
C LYS A 391 16.55 -9.68 -20.06
N ALA A 392 16.35 -9.30 -21.30
CA ALA A 392 17.04 -9.85 -22.48
C ALA A 392 18.57 -9.52 -22.52
N SER A 393 19.11 -8.88 -21.47
CA SER A 393 20.47 -8.29 -21.50
C SER A 393 21.52 -8.95 -20.59
N GLN A 394 21.30 -10.19 -20.12
CA GLN A 394 22.36 -10.91 -19.37
C GLN A 394 22.94 -12.14 -20.07
N ASN A 395 22.53 -12.43 -21.32
CA ASN A 395 23.04 -13.58 -22.05
C ASN A 395 24.07 -13.25 -23.16
N SER A 396 24.48 -11.98 -23.33
CA SER A 396 25.54 -11.64 -24.33
C SER A 396 26.95 -11.78 -23.81
N ASP A 397 27.18 -11.84 -22.50
CA ASP A 397 28.55 -11.90 -21.95
C ASP A 397 29.00 -13.31 -21.59
N ASN A 398 28.12 -14.32 -21.60
CA ASN A 398 28.51 -15.72 -21.33
C ASN A 398 28.69 -16.58 -22.58
N GLN A 399 28.42 -16.08 -23.79
CA GLN A 399 28.71 -16.82 -25.02
C GLN A 399 30.10 -16.53 -25.62
N ASN A 400 30.79 -15.47 -25.17
CA ASN A 400 32.13 -15.14 -25.65
C ASN A 400 33.27 -15.70 -24.79
N THR A 401 32.98 -16.49 -23.76
CA THR A 401 34.01 -17.08 -22.88
C THR A 401 34.19 -18.59 -23.07
N GLU A 402 33.34 -19.26 -23.87
CA GLU A 402 33.47 -20.71 -24.12
C GLU A 402 34.13 -21.06 -25.48
N GLU A 403 34.45 -20.09 -26.36
CA GLU A 403 35.11 -20.36 -27.65
C GLU A 403 36.64 -20.18 -27.65
N VAL A 404 37.29 -19.91 -26.51
CA VAL A 404 38.76 -19.70 -26.44
C VAL A 404 39.51 -20.81 -25.68
N ILE A 405 38.85 -21.85 -25.18
CA ILE A 405 39.53 -22.99 -24.55
C ILE A 405 39.16 -24.29 -25.31
N GLY A 406 39.63 -24.40 -26.52
CA GLY A 406 39.49 -25.62 -27.30
C GLY A 406 40.40 -25.60 -28.51
N ASN A 407 41.71 -25.43 -28.31
CA ASN A 407 42.77 -25.86 -29.23
C ASN A 407 44.16 -25.47 -28.64
N ASN A 408 44.70 -26.37 -27.83
CA ASN A 408 46.11 -26.79 -27.85
C ASN A 408 46.30 -27.95 -26.87
#